data_03fa5e6ed6042e5bf883dabe81e2ed51
#
_entry.id   03fa5e6ed6042e5bf883dabe81e2ed51
#
_cell.length_a   1.000
_cell.length_b   1.000
_cell.length_c   1.000
_cell.angle_alpha   90.00
_cell.angle_beta   90.00
_cell.angle_gamma   90.00
#
_symmetry.space_group_name_H-M   'P 1'
#
loop_
_entity.id
_entity.type
_entity.pdbx_description
1 polymer ?
#
loop_
_entity_poly.entity_id
_entity_poly.type
_entity_poly.pdbx_seq_one_letter_code
_entity_poly.pdbx_strand_id
1 'polypeptide(L)'
;MALTNESPFVVCIDSDGCAMDTMDIKHIRFFGPLAAKYFEIKNQEVYLKEWNRVNLFSETRGINRFKGLLLSLEFAKEHSEAIEDFTVFANWCNHTTSLSNQSLEEEITKHNDPVLVKALEWSKAVNHGIETELVGEDKPFEGVKSALEEISKVA
;
A
#
# COMPACT_ATOMS: atom_id res chain seq x y z
N MET A 1 11.44 22.45 1.38
CA MET A 1 12.57 22.86 2.23
C MET A 1 13.82 22.85 1.36
N ALA A 2 14.46 23.99 1.16
CA ALA A 2 15.71 24.05 0.41
C ALA A 2 16.84 23.59 1.35
N LEU A 3 17.54 22.52 0.97
CA LEU A 3 18.78 22.13 1.66
C LEU A 3 19.82 23.23 1.43
N THR A 4 20.22 23.92 2.48
CA THR A 4 21.32 24.87 2.40
C THR A 4 22.63 24.12 2.56
N ASN A 5 23.65 24.45 1.78
CA ASN A 5 24.99 23.85 1.88
C ASN A 5 25.68 24.06 3.25
N GLU A 6 24.98 24.66 4.19
CA GLU A 6 25.51 25.01 5.53
C GLU A 6 24.98 24.03 6.60
N SER A 7 23.99 23.18 6.28
CA SER A 7 23.45 22.21 7.24
C SER A 7 24.40 21.02 7.41
N PRO A 8 24.82 20.67 8.65
CA PRO A 8 25.78 19.59 8.91
C PRO A 8 25.19 18.19 8.68
N PHE A 9 23.87 18.07 8.54
CA PHE A 9 23.15 16.80 8.36
C PHE A 9 21.80 17.02 7.66
N VAL A 10 21.24 15.93 7.12
CA VAL A 10 19.92 15.86 6.50
C VAL A 10 19.03 14.97 7.37
N VAL A 11 17.84 15.45 7.69
CA VAL A 11 16.82 14.65 8.40
C VAL A 11 15.79 14.16 7.40
N CYS A 12 15.67 12.85 7.25
CA CYS A 12 14.66 12.20 6.44
C CYS A 12 13.52 11.70 7.34
N ILE A 13 12.29 12.06 7.01
CA ILE A 13 11.11 11.69 7.80
C ILE A 13 10.12 10.99 6.87
N ASP A 14 9.72 9.76 7.25
CA ASP A 14 8.67 9.04 6.55
C ASP A 14 7.31 9.69 6.79
N SER A 15 6.41 9.59 5.82
CA SER A 15 5.12 10.28 5.85
C SER A 15 4.01 9.39 6.43
N ASP A 16 3.61 8.35 5.69
CA ASP A 16 2.42 7.55 6.01
C ASP A 16 2.62 6.67 7.25
N GLY A 17 1.80 6.91 8.29
CA GLY A 17 1.89 6.18 9.55
C GLY A 17 3.10 6.56 10.41
N CYS A 18 3.85 7.58 10.02
CA CYS A 18 4.95 8.18 10.76
C CYS A 18 4.66 9.65 11.07
N ALA A 19 4.79 10.55 10.11
CA ALA A 19 4.44 11.96 10.29
C ALA A 19 2.94 12.23 10.10
N MET A 20 2.29 11.46 9.23
CA MET A 20 0.88 11.59 8.87
C MET A 20 0.06 10.40 9.38
N ASP A 21 -1.06 10.69 10.05
CA ASP A 21 -2.03 9.68 10.52
C ASP A 21 -2.98 9.28 9.38
N THR A 22 -2.42 8.69 8.34
CA THR A 22 -3.14 8.39 7.09
C THR A 22 -3.13 6.91 6.72
N MET A 23 -2.27 6.11 7.33
CA MET A 23 -2.10 4.71 6.95
C MET A 23 -3.37 3.88 7.17
N ASP A 24 -3.96 3.96 8.36
CA ASP A 24 -5.13 3.17 8.72
C ASP A 24 -6.34 3.53 7.85
N ILE A 25 -6.61 4.82 7.65
CA ILE A 25 -7.73 5.28 6.83
C ILE A 25 -7.58 4.86 5.36
N LYS A 26 -6.37 4.91 4.81
CA LYS A 26 -6.09 4.45 3.44
C LYS A 26 -6.37 2.95 3.28
N HIS A 27 -5.90 2.12 4.21
CA HIS A 27 -6.11 0.68 4.15
C HIS A 27 -7.57 0.28 4.38
N ILE A 28 -8.25 0.90 5.34
CA ILE A 28 -9.64 0.56 5.71
C ILE A 28 -10.63 1.03 4.65
N ARG A 29 -10.43 2.20 4.04
CA ARG A 29 -11.38 2.78 3.06
C ARG A 29 -11.09 2.38 1.62
N PHE A 30 -9.84 2.17 1.25
CA PHE A 30 -9.45 1.98 -0.15
C PHE A 30 -8.76 0.64 -0.41
N PHE A 31 -7.62 0.37 0.18
CA PHE A 31 -6.81 -0.79 -0.19
C PHE A 31 -7.55 -2.11 -0.03
N GLY A 32 -8.05 -2.40 1.17
CA GLY A 32 -8.76 -3.65 1.47
C GLY A 32 -10.07 -3.80 0.70
N PRO A 33 -11.00 -2.83 0.78
CA PRO A 33 -12.28 -2.92 0.09
C PRO A 33 -12.16 -3.02 -1.43
N LEU A 34 -11.24 -2.27 -2.04
CA LEU A 34 -10.98 -2.39 -3.47
C LEU A 34 -10.35 -3.73 -3.85
N ALA A 35 -9.44 -4.27 -3.03
CA ALA A 35 -8.90 -5.61 -3.26
C ALA A 35 -10.01 -6.66 -3.22
N ALA A 36 -10.88 -6.63 -2.20
CA ALA A 36 -12.02 -7.53 -2.11
C ALA A 36 -12.96 -7.44 -3.33
N LYS A 37 -13.16 -6.23 -3.86
CA LYS A 37 -13.97 -5.98 -5.07
C LYS A 37 -13.31 -6.53 -6.34
N TYR A 38 -12.05 -6.17 -6.59
CA TYR A 38 -11.34 -6.57 -7.82
C TYR A 38 -11.11 -8.07 -7.92
N PHE A 39 -10.91 -8.73 -6.78
CA PHE A 39 -10.71 -10.17 -6.69
C PHE A 39 -12.00 -10.95 -6.35
N GLU A 40 -13.15 -10.28 -6.38
CA GLU A 40 -14.48 -10.88 -6.23
C GLU A 40 -14.65 -11.74 -4.97
N ILE A 41 -14.06 -11.29 -3.86
CA ILE A 41 -14.12 -11.99 -2.56
C ILE A 41 -15.55 -12.05 -2.05
N LYS A 42 -16.04 -13.25 -1.75
CA LYS A 42 -17.40 -13.46 -1.25
C LYS A 42 -17.51 -13.19 0.24
N ASN A 43 -16.59 -13.74 1.03
CA ASN A 43 -16.56 -13.51 2.48
C ASN A 43 -15.71 -12.28 2.80
N GLN A 44 -16.24 -11.09 2.50
CA GLN A 44 -15.51 -9.84 2.65
C GLN A 44 -15.13 -9.55 4.10
N GLU A 45 -15.96 -9.89 5.07
CA GLU A 45 -15.68 -9.65 6.49
C GLU A 45 -14.40 -10.36 6.94
N VAL A 46 -14.28 -11.64 6.65
CA VAL A 46 -13.09 -12.44 7.00
C VAL A 46 -11.87 -11.97 6.26
N TYR A 47 -12.01 -11.66 4.96
CA TYR A 47 -10.92 -11.16 4.14
C TYR A 47 -10.40 -9.79 4.63
N LEU A 48 -11.29 -8.84 4.91
CA LEU A 48 -10.91 -7.49 5.37
C LEU A 48 -10.28 -7.51 6.76
N LYS A 49 -10.72 -8.43 7.63
CA LYS A 49 -10.07 -8.64 8.93
C LYS A 49 -8.63 -9.09 8.76
N GLU A 50 -8.37 -10.03 7.86
CA GLU A 50 -7.02 -10.49 7.55
C GLU A 50 -6.19 -9.42 6.83
N TRP A 51 -6.80 -8.70 5.87
CA TRP A 51 -6.16 -7.55 5.23
C TRP A 51 -5.62 -6.55 6.26
N ASN A 52 -6.46 -6.16 7.22
CA ASN A 52 -6.08 -5.21 8.26
C ASN A 52 -5.01 -5.80 9.18
N ARG A 53 -5.11 -7.09 9.53
CA ARG A 53 -4.08 -7.76 10.32
C ARG A 53 -2.71 -7.69 9.63
N VAL A 54 -2.64 -8.07 8.36
CA VAL A 54 -1.39 -8.10 7.58
C VAL A 54 -0.79 -6.70 7.43
N ASN A 55 -1.61 -5.71 7.08
CA ASN A 55 -1.11 -4.40 6.65
C ASN A 55 -1.02 -3.38 7.79
N LEU A 56 -1.76 -3.56 8.90
CA LEU A 56 -1.87 -2.56 9.97
C LEU A 56 -1.47 -3.08 11.36
N PHE A 57 -1.75 -4.36 11.67
CA PHE A 57 -1.71 -4.86 13.05
C PHE A 57 -0.78 -6.06 13.27
N SER A 58 0.17 -6.30 12.37
CA SER A 58 1.15 -7.37 12.50
C SER A 58 2.57 -6.88 12.19
N GLU A 59 3.54 -7.78 12.25
CA GLU A 59 4.94 -7.50 11.90
C GLU A 59 5.12 -7.04 10.45
N THR A 60 4.12 -7.29 9.59
CA THR A 60 4.09 -6.85 8.19
C THR A 60 3.45 -5.47 8.00
N ARG A 61 3.18 -4.72 9.09
CA ARG A 61 2.70 -3.33 8.98
C ARG A 61 3.62 -2.50 8.09
N GLY A 62 3.04 -1.82 7.10
CA GLY A 62 3.80 -1.00 6.15
C GLY A 62 4.50 -1.78 5.04
N ILE A 63 4.23 -3.07 4.90
CA ILE A 63 4.70 -3.87 3.77
C ILE A 63 4.24 -3.25 2.43
N ASN A 64 5.04 -3.42 1.37
CA ASN A 64 4.62 -2.94 0.05
C ASN A 64 3.23 -3.49 -0.33
N ARG A 65 2.40 -2.64 -0.96
CA ARG A 65 0.99 -2.96 -1.29
C ARG A 65 0.81 -4.26 -2.07
N PHE A 66 1.69 -4.58 -3.00
CA PHE A 66 1.62 -5.82 -3.78
C PHE A 66 1.98 -7.05 -2.97
N LYS A 67 2.92 -6.93 -2.04
CA LYS A 67 3.20 -7.99 -1.06
C LYS A 67 2.03 -8.20 -0.10
N GLY A 68 1.42 -7.12 0.38
CA GLY A 68 0.22 -7.19 1.20
C GLY A 68 -0.96 -7.84 0.46
N LEU A 69 -1.13 -7.49 -0.82
CA LEU A 69 -2.12 -8.13 -1.68
C LEU A 69 -1.85 -9.63 -1.84
N LEU A 70 -0.61 -10.02 -2.13
CA LEU A 70 -0.23 -11.42 -2.29
C LEU A 70 -0.58 -12.24 -1.04
N LEU A 71 -0.16 -11.80 0.15
CA LEU A 71 -0.48 -12.48 1.41
C LEU A 71 -1.99 -12.62 1.63
N SER A 72 -2.76 -11.60 1.26
CA SER A 72 -4.22 -11.62 1.40
C SER A 72 -4.89 -12.54 0.39
N LEU A 73 -4.35 -12.71 -0.82
CA LEU A 73 -4.83 -13.68 -1.82
C LEU A 73 -4.50 -15.12 -1.42
N GLU A 74 -3.32 -15.37 -0.86
CA GLU A 74 -2.93 -16.66 -0.29
C GLU A 74 -3.91 -17.09 0.81
N PHE A 75 -4.19 -16.17 1.76
CA PHE A 75 -5.20 -16.40 2.80
C PHE A 75 -6.58 -16.69 2.21
N ALA A 76 -7.04 -15.90 1.24
CA ALA A 76 -8.34 -16.08 0.60
C ALA A 76 -8.46 -17.47 -0.05
N LYS A 77 -7.43 -17.90 -0.76
CA LYS A 77 -7.36 -19.22 -1.38
C LYS A 77 -7.44 -20.35 -0.34
N GLU A 78 -6.73 -20.24 0.78
CA GLU A 78 -6.78 -21.18 1.90
C GLU A 78 -8.16 -21.24 2.57
N HIS A 79 -8.92 -20.15 2.51
CA HIS A 79 -10.29 -20.04 3.08
C HIS A 79 -11.40 -20.24 2.05
N SER A 80 -11.12 -21.02 1.01
CA SER A 80 -12.09 -21.49 0.01
C SER A 80 -12.70 -20.39 -0.87
N GLU A 81 -12.05 -19.24 -1.00
CA GLU A 81 -12.40 -18.27 -2.03
C GLU A 81 -11.95 -18.76 -3.41
N ALA A 82 -12.78 -18.50 -4.41
CA ALA A 82 -12.47 -18.87 -5.81
C ALA A 82 -11.53 -17.81 -6.44
N ILE A 83 -10.26 -17.86 -6.07
CA ILE A 83 -9.23 -16.97 -6.61
C ILE A 83 -8.62 -17.59 -7.88
N GLU A 84 -8.49 -16.80 -8.94
CA GLU A 84 -7.74 -17.17 -10.14
C GLU A 84 -6.31 -17.60 -9.78
N ASP A 85 -5.66 -18.37 -10.65
CA ASP A 85 -4.25 -18.71 -10.47
C ASP A 85 -3.39 -17.45 -10.49
N PHE A 86 -2.76 -17.16 -9.37
CA PHE A 86 -1.90 -15.98 -9.19
C PHE A 86 -0.41 -16.32 -9.12
N THR A 87 0.00 -17.48 -9.68
CA THR A 87 1.40 -17.93 -9.66
C THR A 87 2.33 -16.91 -10.32
N VAL A 88 1.93 -16.32 -11.45
CA VAL A 88 2.73 -15.30 -12.16
C VAL A 88 2.89 -14.05 -11.30
N PHE A 89 1.81 -13.59 -10.69
CA PHE A 89 1.85 -12.44 -9.77
C PHE A 89 2.73 -12.72 -8.53
N ALA A 90 2.62 -13.91 -7.92
CA ALA A 90 3.46 -14.32 -6.80
C ALA A 90 4.95 -14.35 -7.17
N ASN A 91 5.28 -14.90 -8.33
CA ASN A 91 6.64 -14.91 -8.85
C ASN A 91 7.19 -13.50 -9.06
N TRP A 92 6.41 -12.61 -9.67
CA TRP A 92 6.79 -11.21 -9.82
C TRP A 92 7.02 -10.54 -8.46
N CYS A 93 6.09 -10.67 -7.51
CA CYS A 93 6.24 -10.11 -6.16
C CYS A 93 7.51 -10.56 -5.45
N ASN A 94 7.95 -11.80 -5.68
CA ASN A 94 9.08 -12.39 -4.96
C ASN A 94 10.43 -12.18 -5.64
N HIS A 95 10.48 -11.88 -6.93
CA HIS A 95 11.74 -11.81 -7.69
C HIS A 95 12.01 -10.44 -8.33
N THR A 96 11.03 -9.54 -8.41
CA THR A 96 11.26 -8.20 -8.96
C THR A 96 12.18 -7.37 -8.07
N THR A 97 12.99 -6.53 -8.68
CA THR A 97 13.83 -5.54 -7.99
C THR A 97 13.05 -4.29 -7.57
N SER A 98 11.87 -4.07 -8.17
CA SER A 98 11.01 -2.91 -7.89
C SER A 98 9.55 -3.31 -7.86
N LEU A 99 8.89 -3.12 -6.72
CA LEU A 99 7.46 -3.33 -6.54
C LEU A 99 6.70 -2.00 -6.79
N SER A 100 6.53 -1.66 -8.06
CA SER A 100 5.88 -0.43 -8.53
C SER A 100 4.88 -0.72 -9.65
N ASN A 101 3.96 0.23 -9.89
CA ASN A 101 3.03 0.13 -11.02
C ASN A 101 3.77 0.00 -12.36
N GLN A 102 4.87 0.75 -12.53
CA GLN A 102 5.67 0.69 -13.75
C GLN A 102 6.27 -0.71 -13.95
N SER A 103 6.89 -1.30 -12.93
CA SER A 103 7.44 -2.66 -13.02
C SER A 103 6.35 -3.69 -13.31
N LEU A 104 5.15 -3.49 -12.76
CA LEU A 104 4.01 -4.38 -13.02
C LEU A 104 3.50 -4.23 -14.48
N GLU A 105 3.47 -3.02 -15.02
CA GLU A 105 3.15 -2.77 -16.45
C GLU A 105 4.15 -3.48 -17.37
N GLU A 106 5.43 -3.43 -17.07
CA GLU A 106 6.46 -4.15 -17.82
C GLU A 106 6.26 -5.68 -17.73
N GLU A 107 5.87 -6.21 -16.58
CA GLU A 107 5.61 -7.64 -16.42
C GLU A 107 4.35 -8.09 -17.18
N ILE A 108 3.30 -7.27 -17.23
CA ILE A 108 2.10 -7.52 -18.03
C ILE A 108 2.43 -7.67 -19.52
N THR A 109 3.35 -6.85 -20.04
CA THR A 109 3.76 -6.95 -21.46
C THR A 109 4.45 -8.28 -21.78
N LYS A 110 5.08 -8.93 -20.79
CA LYS A 110 5.77 -10.22 -20.97
C LYS A 110 4.82 -11.41 -20.87
N HIS A 111 3.86 -11.36 -19.94
CA HIS A 111 3.05 -12.52 -19.56
C HIS A 111 1.57 -12.40 -19.92
N ASN A 112 1.03 -11.18 -20.09
CA ASN A 112 -0.38 -10.92 -20.33
C ASN A 112 -1.33 -11.70 -19.39
N ASP A 113 -0.95 -11.79 -18.13
CA ASP A 113 -1.66 -12.55 -17.10
C ASP A 113 -2.81 -11.70 -16.52
N PRO A 114 -4.03 -12.26 -16.39
CA PRO A 114 -5.18 -11.50 -15.91
C PRO A 114 -5.05 -11.03 -14.47
N VAL A 115 -4.32 -11.74 -13.61
CA VAL A 115 -4.12 -11.34 -12.22
C VAL A 115 -3.15 -10.16 -12.11
N LEU A 116 -2.11 -10.11 -12.96
CA LEU A 116 -1.24 -8.93 -13.05
C LEU A 116 -2.04 -7.69 -13.46
N VAL A 117 -2.93 -7.82 -14.46
CA VAL A 117 -3.80 -6.73 -14.90
C VAL A 117 -4.72 -6.27 -13.78
N LYS A 118 -5.41 -7.18 -13.10
CA LYS A 118 -6.27 -6.86 -11.95
C LYS A 118 -5.50 -6.16 -10.81
N ALA A 119 -4.30 -6.63 -10.51
CA ALA A 119 -3.47 -6.02 -9.46
C ALA A 119 -3.05 -4.58 -9.83
N LEU A 120 -2.76 -4.31 -11.10
CA LEU A 120 -2.45 -2.97 -11.59
C LEU A 120 -3.67 -2.04 -11.54
N GLU A 121 -4.81 -2.52 -12.03
CA GLU A 121 -6.07 -1.77 -12.00
C GLU A 121 -6.49 -1.45 -10.55
N TRP A 122 -6.40 -2.41 -9.66
CA TRP A 122 -6.61 -2.21 -8.24
C TRP A 122 -5.68 -1.14 -7.67
N SER A 123 -4.39 -1.22 -7.95
CA SER A 123 -3.40 -0.24 -7.45
C SER A 123 -3.69 1.18 -7.96
N LYS A 124 -4.07 1.32 -9.25
CA LYS A 124 -4.48 2.60 -9.84
C LYS A 124 -5.78 3.14 -9.23
N ALA A 125 -6.76 2.25 -8.99
CA ALA A 125 -8.03 2.62 -8.34
C ALA A 125 -7.83 3.10 -6.89
N VAL A 126 -6.92 2.45 -6.14
CA VAL A 126 -6.52 2.89 -4.80
C VAL A 126 -5.94 4.30 -4.84
N ASN A 127 -4.99 4.56 -5.72
CA ASN A 127 -4.39 5.89 -5.85
C ASN A 127 -5.45 6.95 -6.20
N HIS A 128 -6.31 6.65 -7.16
CA HIS A 128 -7.39 7.55 -7.56
C HIS A 128 -8.35 7.85 -6.40
N GLY A 129 -8.77 6.83 -5.64
CA GLY A 129 -9.64 7.02 -4.47
C GLY A 129 -9.00 7.90 -3.41
N ILE A 130 -7.72 7.65 -3.09
CA ILE A 130 -6.97 8.45 -2.12
C ILE A 130 -6.87 9.92 -2.59
N GLU A 131 -6.52 10.16 -3.85
CA GLU A 131 -6.35 11.49 -4.42
C GLU A 131 -7.67 12.28 -4.50
N THR A 132 -8.80 11.62 -4.70
CA THR A 132 -10.08 12.29 -4.91
C THR A 132 -10.96 12.37 -3.66
N GLU A 133 -10.91 11.36 -2.78
CA GLU A 133 -11.84 11.21 -1.67
C GLU A 133 -11.21 11.49 -0.30
N LEU A 134 -9.88 11.50 -0.18
CA LEU A 134 -9.18 11.74 1.09
C LEU A 134 -8.75 13.20 1.27
N VAL A 135 -9.05 14.06 0.32
CA VAL A 135 -8.64 15.47 0.33
C VAL A 135 -9.16 16.18 1.60
N GLY A 136 -8.22 16.70 2.40
CA GLY A 136 -8.52 17.42 3.63
C GLY A 136 -8.81 16.57 4.87
N GLU A 137 -8.78 15.24 4.73
CA GLU A 137 -8.89 14.31 5.86
C GLU A 137 -7.52 13.84 6.38
N ASP A 138 -6.47 14.03 5.58
CA ASP A 138 -5.09 13.72 5.92
C ASP A 138 -4.57 14.70 6.97
N LYS A 139 -4.23 14.18 8.13
CA LYS A 139 -3.75 14.97 9.28
C LYS A 139 -2.41 14.44 9.78
N PRO A 140 -1.51 15.34 10.21
CA PRO A 140 -0.31 14.91 10.92
C PRO A 140 -0.70 14.37 12.32
N PHE A 141 0.12 13.46 12.84
CA PHE A 141 0.03 13.11 14.26
C PHE A 141 0.26 14.34 15.15
N GLU A 142 -0.32 14.30 16.35
CA GLU A 142 -0.13 15.36 17.33
C GLU A 142 1.36 15.58 17.62
N GLY A 143 1.79 16.82 17.66
CA GLY A 143 3.18 17.21 17.93
C GLY A 143 4.12 17.17 16.71
N VAL A 144 3.76 16.55 15.59
CA VAL A 144 4.63 16.46 14.39
C VAL A 144 4.96 17.84 13.87
N LYS A 145 3.99 18.74 13.75
CA LYS A 145 4.23 20.09 13.22
C LYS A 145 5.27 20.84 14.07
N SER A 146 5.12 20.85 15.40
CA SER A 146 6.07 21.50 16.29
C SER A 146 7.45 20.85 16.27
N ALA A 147 7.52 19.51 16.18
CA ALA A 147 8.79 18.80 16.04
C ALA A 147 9.52 19.17 14.74
N LEU A 148 8.81 19.27 13.62
CA LEU A 148 9.38 19.72 12.34
C LEU A 148 9.88 21.15 12.39
N GLU A 149 9.15 22.05 13.08
CA GLU A 149 9.57 23.43 13.28
C GLU A 149 10.87 23.51 14.10
N GLU A 150 11.03 22.67 15.14
CA GLU A 150 12.26 22.61 15.92
C GLU A 150 13.43 22.02 15.12
N ILE A 151 13.20 20.91 14.39
CA ILE A 151 14.23 20.30 13.53
C ILE A 151 14.71 21.28 12.46
N SER A 152 13.81 22.07 11.87
CA SER A 152 14.15 23.04 10.82
C SER A 152 15.08 24.17 11.28
N LYS A 153 15.27 24.36 12.59
CA LYS A 153 16.18 25.35 13.15
C LYS A 153 17.64 24.86 13.19
N VAL A 154 17.85 23.56 13.11
CA VAL A 154 19.16 22.92 13.29
C VAL A 154 19.61 22.03 12.12
N ALA A 155 18.71 21.75 11.17
CA ALA A 155 18.98 20.94 9.98
C ALA A 155 18.97 21.76 8.69
#